data_7bc994ef00a1048e5ebbce98822c6282
#
_entry.id   7bc994ef00a1048e5ebbce98822c6282
#
_cell.length_a   1.000
_cell.length_b   1.000
_cell.length_c   1.000
_cell.angle_alpha   90.00
_cell.angle_beta   90.00
_cell.angle_gamma   90.00
#
_symmetry.space_group_name_H-M   'P 1'
#
loop_
_entity.id
_entity.type
_entity.pdbx_description
1 polymer ?
#
loop_
_entity_poly.entity_id
_entity_poly.type
_entity_poly.pdbx_seq_one_letter_code
_entity_poly.pdbx_strand_id
1 'polypeptide(L)'
;MAARTTREAARQRMRAVFEAALEQVIPADEGRPLWGRTFGEWEDQADVFDQTVTTTLLEERAALKDSARSEREAPGHCPRCGSPRLYLQRGEPTNKTMQTPHGPVELGHQGMRCRACGRSFSPSAP
;
A
#
# COMPACT_ATOMS: atom_id res chain seq x y z
N MET A 1 -13.72 -10.80 -1.55
CA MET A 1 -12.34 -11.30 -1.65
C MET A 1 -11.47 -10.25 -2.31
N ALA A 2 -10.46 -9.78 -1.61
CA ALA A 2 -9.45 -8.96 -2.27
C ALA A 2 -8.78 -9.81 -3.36
N ALA A 3 -8.71 -9.29 -4.59
CA ALA A 3 -8.01 -9.96 -5.66
C ALA A 3 -6.54 -10.12 -5.28
N ARG A 4 -6.01 -11.32 -5.46
CA ARG A 4 -4.59 -11.55 -5.25
C ARG A 4 -3.80 -10.76 -6.28
N THR A 5 -2.73 -10.15 -5.83
CA THR A 5 -1.82 -9.44 -6.72
C THR A 5 -0.51 -10.21 -6.88
N THR A 6 0.14 -10.02 -8.01
CA THR A 6 1.45 -10.58 -8.31
C THR A 6 2.47 -9.46 -8.40
N ARG A 7 3.76 -9.82 -8.31
CA ARG A 7 4.84 -8.83 -8.49
C ARG A 7 4.76 -8.15 -9.84
N GLU A 8 4.46 -8.91 -10.89
CA GLU A 8 4.35 -8.33 -12.24
C GLU A 8 3.17 -7.36 -12.35
N ALA A 9 2.01 -7.72 -11.81
CA ALA A 9 0.85 -6.84 -11.80
C ALA A 9 1.13 -5.55 -11.00
N ALA A 10 1.78 -5.66 -9.84
CA ALA A 10 2.18 -4.51 -9.03
C ALA A 10 3.15 -3.60 -9.80
N ARG A 11 4.13 -4.18 -10.48
CA ARG A 11 5.08 -3.41 -11.30
C ARG A 11 4.39 -2.66 -12.44
N GLN A 12 3.43 -3.31 -13.10
CA GLN A 12 2.66 -2.67 -14.17
C GLN A 12 1.82 -1.50 -13.64
N ARG A 13 1.16 -1.67 -12.51
CA ARG A 13 0.41 -0.57 -11.88
C ARG A 13 1.33 0.58 -11.48
N MET A 14 2.50 0.29 -10.92
CA MET A 14 3.49 1.31 -10.57
C MET A 14 3.97 2.07 -11.81
N ARG A 15 4.24 1.38 -12.91
CA ARG A 15 4.62 2.03 -14.17
C ARG A 15 3.52 2.95 -14.68
N ALA A 16 2.26 2.50 -14.64
CA ALA A 16 1.12 3.31 -15.07
C ALA A 16 0.97 4.57 -14.22
N VAL A 17 1.10 4.45 -12.89
CA VAL A 17 1.05 5.60 -11.97
C VAL A 17 2.21 6.55 -12.23
N PHE A 18 3.42 6.02 -12.41
CA PHE A 18 4.59 6.82 -12.71
C PHE A 18 4.43 7.59 -14.02
N GLU A 19 3.98 6.93 -15.09
CA GLU A 19 3.78 7.58 -16.38
C GLU A 19 2.71 8.68 -16.32
N ALA A 20 1.61 8.43 -15.61
CA ALA A 20 0.56 9.43 -15.42
C ALA A 20 1.09 10.64 -14.62
N ALA A 21 1.86 10.40 -13.56
CA ALA A 21 2.45 11.45 -12.76
C ALA A 21 3.50 12.23 -13.54
N LEU A 22 4.31 11.54 -14.35
CA LEU A 22 5.30 12.16 -15.21
C LEU A 22 4.63 13.10 -16.23
N GLU A 23 3.53 12.67 -16.85
CA GLU A 23 2.80 13.50 -17.80
C GLU A 23 2.22 14.77 -17.16
N GLN A 24 1.87 14.72 -15.88
CA GLN A 24 1.39 15.88 -15.15
C GLN A 24 2.50 16.90 -14.85
N VAL A 25 3.70 16.44 -14.54
CA VAL A 25 4.81 17.34 -14.12
C VAL A 25 5.68 17.78 -15.29
N ILE A 26 5.94 16.90 -16.26
CA ILE A 26 6.71 17.20 -17.48
C ILE A 26 5.93 16.63 -18.67
N PRO A 27 4.88 17.33 -19.11
CA PRO A 27 4.11 16.88 -20.28
C PRO A 27 5.00 16.78 -21.52
N ALA A 28 4.71 15.78 -22.36
CA ALA A 28 5.42 15.63 -23.63
C ALA A 28 5.26 16.85 -24.54
N ASP A 29 4.10 17.52 -24.44
CA ASP A 29 3.81 18.77 -25.14
C ASP A 29 3.37 19.82 -24.14
N GLU A 30 4.32 20.60 -23.63
CA GLU A 30 4.04 21.65 -22.68
C GLU A 30 3.76 22.97 -23.42
N GLY A 31 2.48 23.35 -23.43
CA GLY A 31 2.03 24.55 -24.12
C GLY A 31 2.43 25.87 -23.49
N ARG A 32 3.14 25.85 -22.33
CA ARG A 32 3.62 27.07 -21.65
C ARG A 32 5.13 27.23 -21.81
N PRO A 33 5.63 28.47 -21.93
CA PRO A 33 7.07 28.71 -21.90
C PRO A 33 7.65 28.24 -20.56
N LEU A 34 8.76 27.48 -20.59
CA LEU A 34 9.41 26.96 -19.38
C LEU A 34 9.87 28.07 -18.43
N TRP A 35 10.30 29.20 -18.98
CA TRP A 35 10.80 30.35 -18.21
C TRP A 35 9.70 31.10 -17.45
N GLY A 36 8.42 30.80 -17.69
CA GLY A 36 7.31 31.48 -17.01
C GLY A 36 6.93 30.88 -15.66
N ARG A 37 7.59 29.81 -15.20
CA ARG A 37 7.27 29.15 -13.95
C ARG A 37 8.22 29.51 -12.82
N THR A 38 7.69 29.61 -11.60
CA THR A 38 8.48 29.85 -10.40
C THR A 38 9.04 28.54 -9.83
N PHE A 39 10.11 28.65 -9.06
CA PHE A 39 10.67 27.51 -8.34
C PHE A 39 9.67 26.90 -7.34
N GLY A 40 8.85 27.75 -6.70
CA GLY A 40 7.79 27.26 -5.80
C GLY A 40 6.76 26.39 -6.50
N GLU A 41 6.40 26.69 -7.74
CA GLU A 41 5.53 25.83 -8.55
C GLU A 41 6.20 24.48 -8.83
N TRP A 42 7.49 24.45 -9.07
CA TRP A 42 8.23 23.21 -9.26
C TRP A 42 8.28 22.37 -7.97
N GLU A 43 8.47 23.02 -6.82
CA GLU A 43 8.44 22.33 -5.53
C GLU A 43 7.06 21.70 -5.28
N ASP A 44 5.98 22.42 -5.56
CA ASP A 44 4.61 21.91 -5.42
C ASP A 44 4.38 20.69 -6.32
N GLN A 45 4.86 20.75 -7.56
CA GLN A 45 4.77 19.63 -8.49
C GLN A 45 5.57 18.42 -7.98
N ALA A 46 6.76 18.65 -7.44
CA ALA A 46 7.59 17.59 -6.88
C ALA A 46 6.91 16.91 -5.69
N ASP A 47 6.27 17.69 -4.83
CA ASP A 47 5.53 17.16 -3.67
C ASP A 47 4.37 16.28 -4.11
N VAL A 48 3.58 16.71 -5.07
CA VAL A 48 2.46 15.92 -5.61
C VAL A 48 2.98 14.64 -6.26
N PHE A 49 4.03 14.73 -7.04
CA PHE A 49 4.66 13.56 -7.68
C PHE A 49 5.15 12.56 -6.62
N ASP A 50 5.86 13.05 -5.61
CA ASP A 50 6.37 12.22 -4.52
C ASP A 50 5.24 11.51 -3.77
N GLN A 51 4.20 12.23 -3.37
CA GLN A 51 3.06 11.65 -2.67
C GLN A 51 2.38 10.56 -3.51
N THR A 52 2.13 10.83 -4.78
CA THR A 52 1.44 9.90 -5.68
C THR A 52 2.22 8.60 -5.85
N VAL A 53 3.51 8.70 -6.13
CA VAL A 53 4.36 7.51 -6.37
C VAL A 53 4.62 6.76 -5.07
N THR A 54 4.91 7.47 -4.00
CA THR A 54 5.27 6.86 -2.71
C THR A 54 4.08 6.17 -2.07
N THR A 55 2.89 6.79 -2.06
CA THR A 55 1.69 6.16 -1.50
C THR A 55 1.30 4.93 -2.29
N THR A 56 1.39 4.98 -3.62
CA THR A 56 1.12 3.81 -4.47
C THR A 56 2.10 2.67 -4.17
N LEU A 57 3.38 2.97 -3.99
CA LEU A 57 4.37 1.96 -3.63
C LEU A 57 4.00 1.26 -2.31
N LEU A 58 3.63 2.02 -1.29
CA LEU A 58 3.25 1.47 0.01
C LEU A 58 2.02 0.58 -0.11
N GLU A 59 1.01 1.00 -0.86
CA GLU A 59 -0.20 0.22 -1.11
C GLU A 59 0.10 -1.08 -1.86
N GLU A 60 0.94 -1.02 -2.89
CA GLU A 60 1.32 -2.20 -3.66
C GLU A 60 2.17 -3.18 -2.84
N ARG A 61 3.08 -2.69 -2.00
CA ARG A 61 3.86 -3.54 -1.10
C ARG A 61 2.97 -4.23 -0.08
N ALA A 62 1.99 -3.53 0.47
CA ALA A 62 1.03 -4.11 1.40
C ALA A 62 0.17 -5.17 0.72
N ALA A 63 -0.31 -4.92 -0.49
CA ALA A 63 -1.11 -5.88 -1.25
C ALA A 63 -0.31 -7.13 -1.60
N LEU A 64 0.96 -7.00 -1.95
CA LEU A 64 1.85 -8.15 -2.18
C LEU A 64 2.05 -8.98 -0.93
N LYS A 65 2.24 -8.34 0.21
CA LYS A 65 2.36 -9.01 1.50
C LYS A 65 1.10 -9.80 1.85
N ASP A 66 -0.06 -9.18 1.69
CA ASP A 66 -1.35 -9.82 1.97
C ASP A 66 -1.61 -10.98 1.01
N SER A 67 -1.26 -10.86 -0.26
CA SER A 67 -1.40 -11.93 -1.25
C SER A 67 -0.50 -13.13 -0.91
N ALA A 68 0.74 -12.88 -0.53
CA ALA A 68 1.67 -13.93 -0.11
C ALA A 68 1.18 -14.66 1.14
N ARG A 69 0.66 -13.89 2.10
CA ARG A 69 0.15 -14.44 3.35
C ARG A 69 -1.05 -15.36 3.15
N SER A 70 -1.95 -15.03 2.23
CA SER A 70 -3.13 -15.85 1.97
C SER A 70 -2.79 -17.26 1.48
N GLU A 71 -1.57 -17.47 1.01
CA GLU A 71 -1.14 -18.75 0.47
C GLU A 71 -0.41 -19.64 1.48
N ARG A 72 0.45 -19.11 2.35
CA ARG A 72 1.34 -19.96 3.17
C ARG A 72 1.79 -19.38 4.51
N GLU A 73 1.63 -18.09 4.77
CA GLU A 73 2.31 -17.48 5.90
C GLU A 73 1.34 -16.86 6.92
N ALA A 74 0.65 -17.73 7.65
CA ALA A 74 0.20 -17.29 8.96
C ALA A 74 1.44 -17.05 9.84
N PRO A 75 1.50 -15.99 10.66
CA PRO A 75 2.53 -15.93 11.68
C PRO A 75 2.47 -17.22 12.49
N GLY A 76 3.60 -17.82 12.74
CA GLY A 76 3.65 -19.15 13.35
C GLY A 76 3.09 -19.21 14.76
N HIS A 77 3.04 -18.07 15.46
CA HIS A 77 2.68 -18.01 16.88
C HIS A 77 1.91 -16.73 17.21
N CYS A 78 1.00 -16.84 18.17
CA CYS A 78 0.31 -15.69 18.74
C CYS A 78 1.34 -14.73 19.37
N PRO A 79 1.29 -13.42 19.05
CA PRO A 79 2.24 -12.47 19.62
C PRO A 79 2.07 -12.26 21.12
N ARG A 80 0.97 -12.70 21.68
CA ARG A 80 0.70 -12.53 23.12
C ARG A 80 0.97 -13.79 23.95
N CYS A 81 0.43 -14.94 23.54
CA CYS A 81 0.56 -16.17 24.32
C CYS A 81 1.53 -17.18 23.73
N GLY A 82 2.04 -16.93 22.53
CA GLY A 82 3.00 -17.83 21.88
C GLY A 82 2.39 -19.11 21.29
N SER A 83 1.07 -19.28 21.33
CA SER A 83 0.42 -20.47 20.80
C SER A 83 0.49 -20.51 19.28
N PRO A 84 0.73 -21.71 18.69
CA PRO A 84 0.65 -21.88 17.23
C PRO A 84 -0.78 -22.04 16.70
N ARG A 85 -1.79 -22.04 17.58
CA ARG A 85 -3.18 -22.30 17.22
C ARG A 85 -3.87 -21.03 16.73
N LEU A 86 -3.49 -20.58 15.54
CA LEU A 86 -4.01 -19.37 14.90
C LEU A 86 -4.94 -19.74 13.76
N TYR A 87 -5.93 -18.87 13.51
CA TYR A 87 -6.79 -18.97 12.34
C TYR A 87 -7.17 -17.60 11.81
N LEU A 88 -7.46 -17.53 10.53
CA LEU A 88 -7.97 -16.31 9.91
C LEU A 88 -9.41 -16.09 10.35
N GLN A 89 -9.73 -14.87 10.78
CA GLN A 89 -11.10 -14.52 11.07
C GLN A 89 -11.92 -14.55 9.79
N ARG A 90 -13.11 -15.13 9.88
CA ARG A 90 -14.07 -15.14 8.78
C ARG A 90 -14.65 -13.73 8.63
N GLY A 91 -14.76 -13.29 7.40
CA GLY A 91 -15.30 -11.99 7.06
C GLY A 91 -14.53 -11.37 5.91
N GLU A 92 -15.08 -10.32 5.32
CA GLU A 92 -14.40 -9.59 4.29
C GLU A 92 -13.23 -8.80 4.88
N PRO A 93 -12.08 -8.75 4.18
CA PRO A 93 -11.00 -7.88 4.59
C PRO A 93 -11.48 -6.44 4.63
N THR A 94 -11.16 -5.72 5.69
CA THR A 94 -11.47 -4.30 5.82
C THR A 94 -10.30 -3.46 5.38
N ASN A 95 -10.57 -2.27 4.85
CA ASN A 95 -9.55 -1.31 4.54
C ASN A 95 -9.33 -0.39 5.74
N LYS A 96 -8.08 -0.15 6.03
CA LYS A 96 -7.67 0.77 7.09
C LYS A 96 -6.84 1.89 6.48
N THR A 97 -7.19 3.13 6.77
CA THR A 97 -6.40 4.28 6.36
C THR A 97 -5.30 4.52 7.38
N MET A 98 -4.06 4.55 6.92
CA MET A 98 -2.89 4.83 7.75
C MET A 98 -2.29 6.16 7.33
N GLN A 99 -2.03 7.04 8.29
CA GLN A 99 -1.32 8.29 8.04
C GLN A 99 0.17 8.04 7.98
N THR A 100 0.80 8.49 6.91
CA THR A 100 2.24 8.39 6.72
C THR A 100 2.83 9.77 6.45
N PRO A 101 4.16 9.93 6.59
CA PRO A 101 4.82 11.19 6.20
C PRO A 101 4.58 11.59 4.73
N HIS A 102 4.17 10.64 3.90
CA HIS A 102 3.91 10.86 2.47
C HIS A 102 2.43 11.06 2.15
N GLY A 103 1.56 11.06 3.15
CA GLY A 103 0.12 11.19 3.01
C GLY A 103 -0.65 9.95 3.48
N PRO A 104 -1.99 9.98 3.40
CA PRO A 104 -2.81 8.83 3.81
C PRO A 104 -2.66 7.67 2.82
N VAL A 105 -2.56 6.46 3.35
CA VAL A 105 -2.45 5.22 2.57
C VAL A 105 -3.55 4.26 3.03
N GLU A 106 -4.29 3.69 2.10
CA GLU A 106 -5.27 2.66 2.40
C GLU A 106 -4.63 1.28 2.35
N LEU A 107 -4.75 0.55 3.45
CA LEU A 107 -4.21 -0.80 3.57
C LEU A 107 -5.34 -1.80 3.79
N GLY A 108 -5.28 -2.91 3.08
CA GLY A 108 -6.14 -4.06 3.34
C GLY A 108 -5.78 -4.69 4.69
N HIS A 109 -6.79 -5.08 5.45
CA HIS A 109 -6.63 -5.63 6.77
C HIS A 109 -7.39 -6.94 6.92
N GLN A 110 -6.70 -8.02 7.19
CA GLN A 110 -7.25 -9.32 7.50
C GLN A 110 -6.92 -9.69 8.95
N GLY A 111 -7.94 -9.86 9.77
CA GLY A 111 -7.75 -10.24 11.16
C GLY A 111 -7.38 -11.70 11.35
N MET A 112 -6.61 -11.99 12.39
CA MET A 112 -6.35 -13.32 12.88
C MET A 112 -6.79 -13.45 14.33
N ARG A 113 -7.09 -14.66 14.76
CA ARG A 113 -7.48 -14.95 16.13
C ARG A 113 -6.73 -16.17 16.66
N CYS A 114 -6.32 -16.09 17.91
CA CYS A 114 -5.69 -17.20 18.62
C CYS A 114 -6.76 -18.07 19.29
N ARG A 115 -6.73 -19.37 19.05
CA ARG A 115 -7.66 -20.31 19.68
C ARG A 115 -7.35 -20.52 21.16
N ALA A 116 -6.10 -20.33 21.56
CA ALA A 116 -5.68 -20.56 22.93
C ALA A 116 -6.07 -19.42 23.86
N CYS A 117 -5.83 -18.17 23.50
CA CYS A 117 -6.14 -17.01 24.35
C CYS A 117 -7.37 -16.20 23.89
N GLY A 118 -7.92 -16.50 22.73
CA GLY A 118 -9.11 -15.83 22.19
C GLY A 118 -8.86 -14.43 21.63
N ARG A 119 -7.63 -13.96 21.58
CA ARG A 119 -7.32 -12.62 21.11
C ARG A 119 -7.31 -12.52 19.60
N SER A 120 -7.87 -11.40 19.13
CA SER A 120 -7.77 -11.01 17.72
C SER A 120 -6.59 -10.06 17.53
N PHE A 121 -5.91 -10.18 16.41
CA PHE A 121 -4.82 -9.29 16.05
C PHE A 121 -4.70 -9.19 14.54
N SER A 122 -4.01 -8.16 14.07
CA SER A 122 -3.71 -7.99 12.65
C SER A 122 -2.25 -8.30 12.40
N PRO A 123 -1.96 -9.37 11.65
CA PRO A 123 -0.58 -9.69 11.33
C PRO A 123 0.04 -8.71 10.33
N SER A 124 -0.78 -7.87 9.66
CA SER A 124 -0.27 -6.84 8.75
C SER A 124 0.06 -5.52 9.47
N ALA A 125 -0.29 -5.39 10.74
CA ALA A 125 0.08 -4.20 11.49
C ALA A 125 1.59 -4.17 11.72
N PRO A 126 2.23 -3.00 11.55
CA PRO A 126 3.63 -2.89 11.90
C PRO A 126 3.87 -3.06 13.39
#